data_5142601663e38f7b39ce7c1de9e6f2fc
#
_entry.id   5142601663e38f7b39ce7c1de9e6f2fc
#
_cell.length_a   1.000
_cell.length_b   1.000
_cell.length_c   1.000
_cell.angle_alpha   90.00
_cell.angle_beta   90.00
_cell.angle_gamma   90.00
#
_symmetry.space_group_name_H-M   'P 1'
#
loop_
_entity.id
_entity.type
_entity.pdbx_description
1 polymer ?
#
loop_
_entity_poly.entity_id
_entity_poly.type
_entity_poly.pdbx_seq_one_letter_code
_entity_poly.pdbx_strand_id
1 'polypeptide(L)'
;MFDFGKQLKDLRDAKGLTQEQVAELLNVSKQSVSRWENNVTYPDITFLPTLASFFGVTVDALLGADYETNERAKAQYLFKRHNAHNSGDIRAAFELSQELYTRFPNDLTVVNAMMTDSYLMGLHNVGGGRRHYLEMSIAVSERFMKMTDDIEESCHCIRNIAACHKLLGNRESAVLWMNKLPSMWSGIEHTAL
;
A
#
# COMPACT_ATOMS: atom_id res chain seq x y z
N MET A 1 -12.03 -10.54 0.77
CA MET A 1 -13.51 -10.41 0.79
C MET A 1 -13.82 -8.99 1.26
N PHE A 2 -14.69 -8.26 0.58
CA PHE A 2 -15.10 -6.90 0.96
C PHE A 2 -15.80 -6.93 2.33
N ASP A 3 -15.48 -5.97 3.18
CA ASP A 3 -16.02 -5.82 4.53
C ASP A 3 -16.77 -4.48 4.62
N PHE A 4 -18.10 -4.55 4.49
CA PHE A 4 -18.98 -3.37 4.52
C PHE A 4 -18.87 -2.59 5.83
N GLY A 5 -18.85 -3.30 6.96
CA GLY A 5 -18.82 -2.66 8.27
C GLY A 5 -17.52 -1.88 8.48
N LYS A 6 -16.39 -2.46 8.09
CA LYS A 6 -15.10 -1.79 8.08
C LYS A 6 -15.10 -0.56 7.18
N GLN A 7 -15.61 -0.69 5.95
CA GLN A 7 -15.72 0.42 5.00
C GLN A 7 -16.54 1.58 5.58
N LEU A 8 -17.70 1.27 6.16
CA LEU A 8 -18.58 2.27 6.78
C LEU A 8 -17.87 2.98 7.94
N LYS A 9 -17.18 2.21 8.79
CA LYS A 9 -16.40 2.74 9.91
C LYS A 9 -15.25 3.63 9.43
N ASP A 10 -14.49 3.20 8.45
CA ASP A 10 -13.35 3.95 7.90
C ASP A 10 -13.83 5.30 7.30
N LEU A 11 -14.95 5.30 6.58
CA LEU A 11 -15.56 6.53 6.04
C LEU A 11 -16.04 7.48 7.15
N ARG A 12 -16.62 6.94 8.22
CA ARG A 12 -17.05 7.72 9.38
C ARG A 12 -15.85 8.33 10.12
N ASP A 13 -14.84 7.52 10.40
CA ASP A 13 -13.61 7.93 11.09
C ASP A 13 -12.84 8.99 10.29
N ALA A 14 -12.79 8.86 8.96
CA ALA A 14 -12.18 9.84 8.07
C ALA A 14 -12.86 11.23 8.15
N LYS A 15 -14.16 11.28 8.48
CA LYS A 15 -14.90 12.54 8.74
C LYS A 15 -14.85 12.97 10.21
N GLY A 16 -14.19 12.23 11.09
CA GLY A 16 -14.12 12.54 12.53
C GLY A 16 -15.46 12.42 13.25
N LEU A 17 -16.38 11.57 12.75
CA LEU A 17 -17.74 11.46 13.27
C LEU A 17 -17.85 10.30 14.25
N THR A 18 -18.80 10.45 15.22
CA THR A 18 -19.23 9.37 16.09
C THR A 18 -20.35 8.55 15.45
N GLN A 19 -20.55 7.29 15.90
CA GLN A 19 -21.69 6.47 15.49
C GLN A 19 -23.04 7.16 15.78
N GLU A 20 -23.11 7.97 16.83
CA GLU A 20 -24.29 8.72 17.24
C GLU A 20 -24.66 9.80 16.20
N GLN A 21 -23.66 10.54 15.70
CA GLN A 21 -23.86 11.56 14.66
C GLN A 21 -24.32 10.96 13.33
N VAL A 22 -23.81 9.79 12.97
CA VAL A 22 -24.29 9.07 11.77
C VAL A 22 -25.73 8.55 11.99
N ALA A 23 -26.04 8.09 13.18
CA ALA A 23 -27.38 7.63 13.54
C ALA A 23 -28.42 8.76 13.49
N GLU A 24 -28.07 9.93 13.99
CA GLU A 24 -28.92 11.14 13.91
C GLU A 24 -29.21 11.55 12.46
N LEU A 25 -28.17 11.54 11.60
CA LEU A 25 -28.32 11.84 10.17
C LEU A 25 -29.37 10.98 9.48
N LEU A 26 -29.39 9.67 9.84
CA LEU A 26 -30.27 8.67 9.20
C LEU A 26 -31.58 8.47 9.97
N ASN A 27 -31.76 9.18 11.11
CA ASN A 27 -32.89 8.99 12.03
C ASN A 27 -33.06 7.52 12.47
N VAL A 28 -31.93 6.88 12.83
CA VAL A 28 -31.87 5.50 13.37
C VAL A 28 -31.22 5.50 14.75
N SER A 29 -31.20 4.34 15.40
CA SER A 29 -30.51 4.21 16.70
C SER A 29 -28.97 4.07 16.49
N LYS A 30 -28.18 4.57 17.45
CA LYS A 30 -26.73 4.32 17.52
C LYS A 30 -26.39 2.83 17.44
N GLN A 31 -27.22 1.98 18.07
CA GLN A 31 -27.08 0.52 18.04
C GLN A 31 -27.21 -0.03 16.62
N SER A 32 -28.04 0.56 15.76
CA SER A 32 -28.16 0.16 14.36
C SER A 32 -26.84 0.42 13.63
N VAL A 33 -26.26 1.61 13.76
CA VAL A 33 -24.97 1.96 13.15
C VAL A 33 -23.86 1.05 13.67
N SER A 34 -23.82 0.80 14.99
CA SER A 34 -22.85 -0.12 15.59
C SER A 34 -22.98 -1.54 15.03
N ARG A 35 -24.20 -2.03 14.82
CA ARG A 35 -24.41 -3.37 14.22
C ARG A 35 -23.98 -3.44 12.76
N TRP A 36 -24.15 -2.35 12.00
CA TRP A 36 -23.68 -2.27 10.62
C TRP A 36 -22.15 -2.29 10.55
N GLU A 37 -21.48 -1.48 11.38
CA GLU A 37 -20.01 -1.39 11.43
C GLU A 37 -19.34 -2.70 11.91
N ASN A 38 -20.07 -3.53 12.69
CA ASN A 38 -19.61 -4.83 13.15
C ASN A 38 -20.11 -5.99 12.27
N ASN A 39 -20.70 -5.73 11.10
CA ASN A 39 -21.25 -6.73 10.17
C ASN A 39 -22.29 -7.67 10.80
N VAL A 40 -22.97 -7.25 11.86
CA VAL A 40 -24.07 -8.01 12.49
C VAL A 40 -25.34 -7.94 11.64
N THR A 41 -25.59 -6.75 11.06
CA THR A 41 -26.68 -6.50 10.09
C THR A 41 -26.22 -5.49 9.06
N TYR A 42 -26.91 -5.44 7.92
CA TYR A 42 -26.73 -4.40 6.92
C TYR A 42 -27.78 -3.28 7.12
N PRO A 43 -27.51 -2.03 6.69
CA PRO A 43 -28.55 -1.01 6.57
C PRO A 43 -29.60 -1.43 5.55
N ASP A 44 -30.82 -0.92 5.71
CA ASP A 44 -31.82 -1.03 4.65
C ASP A 44 -31.32 -0.33 3.40
N ILE A 45 -31.63 -0.90 2.23
CA ILE A 45 -31.21 -0.40 0.92
C ILE A 45 -31.57 1.07 0.70
N THR A 46 -32.63 1.56 1.33
CA THR A 46 -33.10 2.95 1.25
C THR A 46 -32.14 3.96 1.90
N PHE A 47 -31.30 3.51 2.83
CA PHE A 47 -30.26 4.35 3.46
C PHE A 47 -28.99 4.50 2.62
N LEU A 48 -28.73 3.59 1.68
CA LEU A 48 -27.49 3.57 0.92
C LEU A 48 -27.24 4.85 0.11
N PRO A 49 -28.21 5.43 -0.60
CA PRO A 49 -28.00 6.70 -1.31
C PRO A 49 -27.66 7.86 -0.37
N THR A 50 -28.30 7.92 0.79
CA THR A 50 -28.04 8.96 1.80
C THR A 50 -26.65 8.82 2.41
N LEU A 51 -26.24 7.60 2.77
CA LEU A 51 -24.91 7.30 3.27
C LEU A 51 -23.83 7.63 2.22
N ALA A 52 -24.02 7.19 0.99
CA ALA A 52 -23.08 7.44 -0.10
C ALA A 52 -22.90 8.95 -0.37
N SER A 53 -24.00 9.68 -0.47
CA SER A 53 -23.99 11.14 -0.63
C SER A 53 -23.31 11.85 0.54
N PHE A 54 -23.63 11.45 1.76
CA PHE A 54 -23.05 12.03 2.97
C PHE A 54 -21.53 11.80 3.08
N PHE A 55 -21.07 10.61 2.75
CA PHE A 55 -19.64 10.29 2.77
C PHE A 55 -18.90 10.77 1.52
N GLY A 56 -19.60 11.18 0.47
CA GLY A 56 -19.00 11.66 -0.79
C GLY A 56 -18.45 10.50 -1.64
N VAL A 57 -19.09 9.35 -1.58
CA VAL A 57 -18.75 8.14 -2.37
C VAL A 57 -19.94 7.72 -3.22
N THR A 58 -19.73 6.82 -4.18
CA THR A 58 -20.84 6.16 -4.90
C THR A 58 -21.47 5.06 -4.05
N VAL A 59 -22.70 4.65 -4.33
CA VAL A 59 -23.32 3.48 -3.70
C VAL A 59 -22.52 2.21 -4.02
N ASP A 60 -21.99 2.11 -5.23
CA ASP A 60 -21.13 0.98 -5.65
C ASP A 60 -19.85 0.91 -4.80
N ALA A 61 -19.19 2.06 -4.59
CA ALA A 61 -18.03 2.15 -3.72
C ALA A 61 -18.38 1.78 -2.26
N LEU A 62 -19.52 2.26 -1.75
CA LEU A 62 -20.01 1.94 -0.41
C LEU A 62 -20.28 0.45 -0.23
N LEU A 63 -20.77 -0.23 -1.26
CA LEU A 63 -21.06 -1.67 -1.30
C LEU A 63 -19.87 -2.53 -1.74
N GLY A 64 -18.74 -1.92 -2.08
CA GLY A 64 -17.55 -2.61 -2.51
C GLY A 64 -17.60 -3.20 -3.92
N ALA A 65 -18.54 -2.80 -4.75
CA ALA A 65 -18.59 -3.21 -6.14
C ALA A 65 -17.31 -2.76 -6.88
N ASP A 66 -16.84 -1.55 -6.60
CA ASP A 66 -15.56 -1.04 -7.10
C ASP A 66 -14.36 -1.80 -6.52
N TYR A 67 -14.47 -2.32 -5.28
CA TYR A 67 -13.42 -3.09 -4.64
C TYR A 67 -13.11 -4.37 -5.41
N GLU A 68 -14.12 -5.19 -5.76
CA GLU A 68 -13.88 -6.43 -6.53
C GLU A 68 -13.30 -6.14 -7.92
N THR A 69 -13.79 -5.09 -8.59
CA THR A 69 -13.28 -4.68 -9.91
C THR A 69 -11.81 -4.22 -9.79
N ASN A 70 -11.48 -3.46 -8.75
CA ASN A 70 -10.14 -2.98 -8.49
C ASN A 70 -9.20 -4.12 -8.10
N GLU A 71 -9.64 -5.07 -7.26
CA GLU A 71 -8.85 -6.25 -6.91
C GLU A 71 -8.56 -7.15 -8.10
N ARG A 72 -9.55 -7.38 -8.98
CA ARG A 72 -9.34 -8.13 -10.25
C ARG A 72 -8.37 -7.40 -11.17
N ALA A 73 -8.52 -6.09 -11.34
CA ALA A 73 -7.59 -5.29 -12.14
C ALA A 73 -6.18 -5.36 -11.56
N LYS A 74 -6.02 -5.15 -10.24
CA LYS A 74 -4.74 -5.24 -9.54
C LYS A 74 -4.09 -6.63 -9.76
N ALA A 75 -4.85 -7.71 -9.57
CA ALA A 75 -4.35 -9.07 -9.78
C ALA A 75 -3.86 -9.30 -11.22
N GLN A 76 -4.57 -8.76 -12.23
CA GLN A 76 -4.14 -8.85 -13.62
C GLN A 76 -2.82 -8.12 -13.90
N TYR A 77 -2.64 -6.92 -13.32
CA TYR A 77 -1.39 -6.17 -13.45
C TYR A 77 -0.23 -6.88 -12.74
N LEU A 78 -0.45 -7.40 -11.53
CA LEU A 78 0.57 -8.15 -10.80
C LEU A 78 0.98 -9.43 -11.53
N PHE A 79 0.04 -10.11 -12.18
CA PHE A 79 0.33 -11.26 -13.03
C PHE A 79 1.15 -10.88 -14.25
N LYS A 80 0.81 -9.79 -14.96
CA LYS A 80 1.59 -9.28 -16.10
C LYS A 80 3.01 -8.88 -15.66
N ARG A 81 3.12 -8.19 -14.51
CA ARG A 81 4.40 -7.82 -13.91
C ARG A 81 5.26 -9.06 -13.60
N HIS A 82 4.68 -10.09 -13.01
CA HIS A 82 5.36 -11.36 -12.74
C HIS A 82 5.90 -11.99 -14.02
N ASN A 83 5.11 -12.01 -15.10
CA ASN A 83 5.55 -12.52 -16.39
C ASN A 83 6.68 -11.69 -17.00
N ALA A 84 6.65 -10.36 -16.86
CA ALA A 84 7.74 -9.49 -17.29
C ALA A 84 9.04 -9.80 -16.53
N HIS A 85 8.98 -10.03 -15.23
CA HIS A 85 10.15 -10.48 -14.46
C HIS A 85 10.69 -11.84 -14.94
N ASN A 86 9.81 -12.80 -15.19
CA ASN A 86 10.20 -14.13 -15.66
C ASN A 86 10.85 -14.11 -17.06
N SER A 87 10.48 -13.13 -17.88
CA SER A 87 11.13 -12.90 -19.20
C SER A 87 12.38 -12.02 -19.13
N GLY A 88 12.73 -11.50 -17.94
CA GLY A 88 13.86 -10.58 -17.76
C GLY A 88 13.58 -9.14 -18.21
N ASP A 89 12.34 -8.81 -18.55
CA ASP A 89 11.97 -7.44 -18.95
C ASP A 89 11.69 -6.56 -17.73
N ILE A 90 12.78 -6.09 -17.10
CA ILE A 90 12.74 -5.24 -15.91
C ILE A 90 12.02 -3.92 -16.20
N ARG A 91 12.14 -3.38 -17.41
CA ARG A 91 11.49 -2.12 -17.80
C ARG A 91 9.96 -2.29 -17.82
N ALA A 92 9.46 -3.33 -18.49
CA ALA A 92 8.03 -3.60 -18.54
C ALA A 92 7.46 -3.87 -17.14
N ALA A 93 8.19 -4.59 -16.27
CA ALA A 93 7.78 -4.79 -14.88
C ALA A 93 7.66 -3.47 -14.13
N PHE A 94 8.63 -2.57 -14.26
CA PHE A 94 8.62 -1.25 -13.64
C PHE A 94 7.46 -0.38 -14.14
N GLU A 95 7.22 -0.33 -15.45
CA GLU A 95 6.11 0.45 -16.03
C GLU A 95 4.75 -0.02 -15.48
N LEU A 96 4.54 -1.34 -15.36
CA LEU A 96 3.35 -1.91 -14.74
C LEU A 96 3.23 -1.56 -13.25
N SER A 97 4.33 -1.58 -12.50
CA SER A 97 4.35 -1.17 -11.10
C SER A 97 4.07 0.32 -10.93
N GLN A 98 4.57 1.16 -11.81
CA GLN A 98 4.31 2.60 -11.81
C GLN A 98 2.84 2.92 -12.08
N GLU A 99 2.22 2.24 -13.04
CA GLU A 99 0.78 2.37 -13.33
C GLU A 99 -0.07 1.94 -12.12
N LEU A 100 0.24 0.78 -11.54
CA LEU A 100 -0.42 0.31 -10.31
C LEU A 100 -0.25 1.28 -9.15
N TYR A 101 0.96 1.77 -8.92
CA TYR A 101 1.26 2.70 -7.83
C TYR A 101 0.51 4.03 -7.95
N THR A 102 0.29 4.49 -9.18
CA THR A 102 -0.54 5.67 -9.45
C THR A 102 -2.00 5.42 -9.08
N ARG A 103 -2.50 4.22 -9.35
CA ARG A 103 -3.90 3.84 -9.12
C ARG A 103 -4.19 3.43 -7.68
N PHE A 104 -3.25 2.72 -7.04
CA PHE A 104 -3.38 2.16 -5.70
C PHE A 104 -2.22 2.57 -4.77
N PRO A 105 -2.03 3.88 -4.53
CA PRO A 105 -0.84 4.38 -3.83
C PRO A 105 -0.72 3.93 -2.37
N ASN A 106 -1.81 3.48 -1.75
CA ASN A 106 -1.87 3.06 -0.34
C ASN A 106 -1.98 1.52 -0.18
N ASP A 107 -1.89 0.75 -1.26
CA ASP A 107 -1.87 -0.71 -1.18
C ASP A 107 -0.43 -1.20 -0.94
N LEU A 108 -0.20 -1.91 0.17
CA LEU A 108 1.13 -2.37 0.58
C LEU A 108 1.80 -3.26 -0.48
N THR A 109 1.03 -4.15 -1.14
CA THR A 109 1.55 -5.02 -2.21
C THR A 109 2.05 -4.21 -3.39
N VAL A 110 1.32 -3.16 -3.75
CA VAL A 110 1.67 -2.25 -4.86
C VAL A 110 2.87 -1.39 -4.51
N VAL A 111 2.93 -0.85 -3.28
CA VAL A 111 4.08 -0.07 -2.81
C VAL A 111 5.34 -0.92 -2.78
N ASN A 112 5.25 -2.18 -2.33
CA ASN A 112 6.36 -3.13 -2.35
C ASN A 112 6.81 -3.45 -3.79
N ALA A 113 5.86 -3.65 -4.72
CA ALA A 113 6.18 -3.85 -6.14
C ALA A 113 6.96 -2.66 -6.72
N MET A 114 6.50 -1.43 -6.47
CA MET A 114 7.15 -0.20 -6.92
C MET A 114 8.55 -0.03 -6.34
N MET A 115 8.72 -0.31 -5.03
CA MET A 115 10.02 -0.30 -4.36
C MET A 115 11.01 -1.25 -5.02
N THR A 116 10.59 -2.51 -5.22
CA THR A 116 11.43 -3.57 -5.79
C THR A 116 11.83 -3.25 -7.23
N ASP A 117 10.89 -2.84 -8.06
CA ASP A 117 11.17 -2.60 -9.48
C ASP A 117 12.00 -1.34 -9.69
N SER A 118 11.80 -0.30 -8.88
CA SER A 118 12.69 0.87 -8.88
C SER A 118 14.13 0.48 -8.51
N TYR A 119 14.31 -0.39 -7.52
CA TYR A 119 15.61 -0.92 -7.15
C TYR A 119 16.26 -1.67 -8.32
N LEU A 120 15.52 -2.57 -8.97
CA LEU A 120 16.04 -3.37 -10.10
C LEU A 120 16.40 -2.49 -11.30
N MET A 121 15.61 -1.46 -11.63
CA MET A 121 15.94 -0.47 -12.66
C MET A 121 17.27 0.22 -12.36
N GLY A 122 17.50 0.62 -11.12
CA GLY A 122 18.75 1.25 -10.67
C GLY A 122 19.92 0.28 -10.64
N LEU A 123 19.72 -0.95 -10.12
CA LEU A 123 20.73 -1.99 -10.01
C LEU A 123 21.31 -2.33 -11.41
N HIS A 124 20.44 -2.57 -12.38
CA HIS A 124 20.81 -2.93 -13.75
C HIS A 124 21.07 -1.70 -14.64
N ASN A 125 20.95 -0.49 -14.11
CA ASN A 125 21.15 0.77 -14.84
C ASN A 125 20.35 0.85 -16.15
N VAL A 126 19.11 0.40 -16.11
CA VAL A 126 18.24 0.35 -17.30
C VAL A 126 17.98 1.78 -17.81
N GLY A 127 18.34 2.03 -19.06
CA GLY A 127 18.20 3.35 -19.68
C GLY A 127 19.11 4.46 -19.11
N GLY A 128 20.17 4.11 -18.33
CA GLY A 128 21.14 5.08 -17.81
C GLY A 128 20.65 5.91 -16.60
N GLY A 129 19.47 5.59 -16.07
CA GLY A 129 18.84 6.36 -14.98
C GLY A 129 19.13 5.86 -13.56
N ARG A 130 20.27 5.20 -13.31
CA ARG A 130 20.59 4.55 -12.02
C ARG A 130 20.25 5.40 -10.80
N ARG A 131 20.77 6.63 -10.72
CA ARG A 131 20.54 7.51 -9.57
C ARG A 131 19.08 7.77 -9.32
N HIS A 132 18.34 8.15 -10.35
CA HIS A 132 16.91 8.45 -10.26
C HIS A 132 16.10 7.27 -9.70
N TYR A 133 16.32 6.07 -10.22
CA TYR A 133 15.58 4.88 -9.80
C TYR A 133 15.95 4.44 -8.37
N LEU A 134 17.22 4.54 -7.98
CA LEU A 134 17.64 4.22 -6.61
C LEU A 134 17.09 5.22 -5.60
N GLU A 135 17.11 6.51 -5.91
CA GLU A 135 16.49 7.56 -5.05
C GLU A 135 14.96 7.35 -4.94
N MET A 136 14.30 6.98 -6.03
CA MET A 136 12.90 6.60 -6.02
C MET A 136 12.63 5.38 -5.11
N SER A 137 13.44 4.33 -5.22
CA SER A 137 13.32 3.14 -4.38
C SER A 137 13.50 3.48 -2.89
N ILE A 138 14.44 4.36 -2.53
CA ILE A 138 14.62 4.85 -1.16
C ILE A 138 13.34 5.55 -0.67
N ALA A 139 12.83 6.50 -1.43
CA ALA A 139 11.65 7.27 -1.05
C ALA A 139 10.40 6.38 -0.87
N VAL A 140 10.23 5.39 -1.76
CA VAL A 140 9.13 4.41 -1.66
C VAL A 140 9.29 3.50 -0.44
N SER A 141 10.53 3.06 -0.13
CA SER A 141 10.82 2.25 1.06
C SER A 141 10.53 3.01 2.36
N GLU A 142 10.95 4.28 2.45
CA GLU A 142 10.66 5.12 3.62
C GLU A 142 9.16 5.35 3.82
N ARG A 143 8.42 5.47 2.71
CA ARG A 143 6.96 5.56 2.76
C ARG A 143 6.34 4.25 3.23
N PHE A 144 6.78 3.10 2.70
CA PHE A 144 6.29 1.78 3.08
C PHE A 144 6.45 1.54 4.58
N MET A 145 7.60 1.88 5.16
CA MET A 145 7.85 1.76 6.61
C MET A 145 6.87 2.58 7.48
N LYS A 146 6.27 3.64 6.94
CA LYS A 146 5.25 4.42 7.65
C LYS A 146 3.86 3.84 7.52
N MET A 147 3.67 2.88 6.62
CA MET A 147 2.37 2.27 6.31
C MET A 147 2.20 0.90 6.98
N THR A 148 3.27 0.31 7.50
CA THR A 148 3.26 -1.02 8.12
C THR A 148 3.84 -0.97 9.53
N ASP A 149 3.24 -1.74 10.44
CA ASP A 149 3.78 -2.01 11.77
C ASP A 149 4.54 -3.35 11.79
N ASP A 150 4.64 -4.04 10.66
CA ASP A 150 5.33 -5.33 10.54
C ASP A 150 6.85 -5.12 10.56
N ILE A 151 7.51 -5.83 11.50
CA ILE A 151 8.96 -5.73 11.71
C ILE A 151 9.74 -6.34 10.54
N GLU A 152 9.28 -7.45 9.97
CA GLU A 152 9.96 -8.11 8.85
C GLU A 152 9.94 -7.23 7.60
N GLU A 153 8.77 -6.63 7.31
CA GLU A 153 8.61 -5.68 6.22
C GLU A 153 9.49 -4.43 6.42
N SER A 154 9.54 -3.91 7.64
CA SER A 154 10.42 -2.78 7.99
C SER A 154 11.90 -3.15 7.81
N CYS A 155 12.32 -4.33 8.21
CA CYS A 155 13.68 -4.83 7.99
C CYS A 155 13.99 -5.00 6.49
N HIS A 156 13.02 -5.44 5.69
CA HIS A 156 13.18 -5.51 4.23
C HIS A 156 13.43 -4.12 3.64
N CYS A 157 12.66 -3.10 4.04
CA CYS A 157 12.87 -1.72 3.60
C CYS A 157 14.24 -1.18 4.01
N ILE A 158 14.68 -1.42 5.25
CA ILE A 158 16.00 -0.99 5.75
C ILE A 158 17.11 -1.58 4.86
N ARG A 159 17.07 -2.87 4.55
CA ARG A 159 18.05 -3.52 3.66
C ARG A 159 18.02 -2.94 2.25
N ASN A 160 16.83 -2.68 1.70
CA ASN A 160 16.68 -2.09 0.38
C ASN A 160 17.29 -0.68 0.33
N ILE A 161 17.01 0.17 1.32
CA ILE A 161 17.59 1.53 1.42
C ILE A 161 19.11 1.47 1.53
N ALA A 162 19.64 0.59 2.37
CA ALA A 162 21.09 0.41 2.52
C ALA A 162 21.74 -0.04 1.20
N ALA A 163 21.13 -0.99 0.47
CA ALA A 163 21.60 -1.44 -0.83
C ALA A 163 21.59 -0.32 -1.88
N CYS A 164 20.53 0.51 -1.89
CA CYS A 164 20.46 1.69 -2.76
C CYS A 164 21.60 2.67 -2.45
N HIS A 165 21.84 3.00 -1.18
CA HIS A 165 22.94 3.89 -0.79
C HIS A 165 24.31 3.33 -1.17
N LYS A 166 24.52 2.03 -1.01
CA LYS A 166 25.75 1.37 -1.46
C LYS A 166 25.97 1.53 -2.97
N LEU A 167 24.92 1.30 -3.78
CA LEU A 167 24.97 1.46 -5.24
C LEU A 167 25.18 2.92 -5.69
N LEU A 168 24.74 3.89 -4.86
CA LEU A 168 24.98 5.32 -5.05
C LEU A 168 26.38 5.79 -4.61
N GLY A 169 27.19 4.90 -4.01
CA GLY A 169 28.50 5.23 -3.45
C GLY A 169 28.47 5.86 -2.05
N ASN A 170 27.31 5.95 -1.41
CA ASN A 170 27.09 6.56 -0.10
C ASN A 170 27.29 5.52 1.03
N ARG A 171 28.52 5.04 1.22
CA ARG A 171 28.84 3.97 2.17
C ARG A 171 28.44 4.27 3.60
N GLU A 172 28.66 5.50 4.07
CA GLU A 172 28.29 5.90 5.42
C GLU A 172 26.79 5.80 5.68
N SER A 173 25.98 6.27 4.74
CA SER A 173 24.50 6.15 4.81
C SER A 173 24.06 4.69 4.77
N ALA A 174 24.71 3.85 3.96
CA ALA A 174 24.39 2.42 3.90
C ALA A 174 24.61 1.75 5.26
N VAL A 175 25.75 2.03 5.92
CA VAL A 175 26.05 1.49 7.26
C VAL A 175 25.06 2.03 8.31
N LEU A 176 24.75 3.33 8.27
CA LEU A 176 23.77 3.92 9.20
C LEU A 176 22.39 3.26 9.11
N TRP A 177 21.94 2.91 7.88
CA TRP A 177 20.69 2.20 7.69
C TRP A 177 20.77 0.76 8.17
N MET A 178 21.85 0.02 7.89
CA MET A 178 22.02 -1.36 8.38
C MET A 178 22.04 -1.44 9.90
N ASN A 179 22.56 -0.45 10.59
CA ASN A 179 22.59 -0.39 12.06
C ASN A 179 21.19 -0.19 12.69
N LYS A 180 20.15 0.11 11.91
CA LYS A 180 18.74 0.16 12.38
C LYS A 180 18.09 -1.23 12.44
N LEU A 181 18.71 -2.27 11.87
CA LEU A 181 18.19 -3.63 11.98
C LEU A 181 18.25 -4.13 13.43
N PRO A 182 17.23 -4.88 13.90
CA PRO A 182 17.27 -5.56 15.19
C PRO A 182 18.52 -6.46 15.32
N SER A 183 19.09 -6.59 16.54
CA SER A 183 20.36 -7.28 16.80
C SER A 183 20.42 -8.72 16.31
N MET A 184 19.28 -9.42 16.24
CA MET A 184 19.20 -10.79 15.69
C MET A 184 19.42 -10.84 14.16
N TRP A 185 19.33 -9.70 13.46
CA TRP A 185 19.51 -9.59 12.01
C TRP A 185 20.81 -8.90 11.61
N SER A 186 21.47 -8.19 12.54
CA SER A 186 22.71 -7.45 12.28
C SER A 186 23.96 -8.32 12.16
N GLY A 187 23.90 -9.58 12.59
CA GLY A 187 25.07 -10.48 12.62
C GLY A 187 25.41 -11.17 11.29
N ILE A 188 24.51 -11.17 10.32
CA ILE A 188 24.64 -12.00 9.11
C ILE A 188 25.28 -11.27 7.92
N GLU A 189 25.28 -9.93 7.89
CA GLU A 189 25.62 -9.16 6.69
C GLU A 189 26.84 -8.22 6.81
N HIS A 190 27.52 -8.13 7.96
CA HIS A 190 28.73 -7.31 8.09
C HIS A 190 29.92 -7.77 7.23
N THR A 191 29.87 -8.99 6.68
CA THR A 191 30.92 -9.57 5.85
C THR A 191 30.77 -9.23 4.36
N ALA A 192 29.69 -8.61 3.93
CA ALA A 192 29.40 -8.33 2.51
C ALA A 192 29.46 -6.84 2.11
N LEU A 193 29.80 -5.93 3.04
CA LEU A 193 30.05 -4.52 2.80
C LEU A 193 31.55 -4.27 2.60
#